data_a50a6a5bb814b2a84e724608d106d342
#
_entry.id   a50a6a5bb814b2a84e724608d106d342
#
_cell.length_a   1.000
_cell.length_b   1.000
_cell.length_c   1.000
_cell.angle_alpha   90.00
_cell.angle_beta   90.00
_cell.angle_gamma   90.00
#
_symmetry.space_group_name_H-M   'P 1'
#
loop_
_entity.id
_entity.type
_entity.pdbx_description
1 polymer ?
#
loop_
_entity_poly.entity_id
_entity_poly.type
_entity_poly.pdbx_seq_one_letter_code
_entity_poly.pdbx_strand_id
1 'polypeptide(L)'
;MFYYVRHGETDYTERGTKIYQGHGTNLAPLSETGIGQIKKAAKDNRLQEANLILCSSYTRAVQSAAILSKELGLEIRIETDLHEWVANDLYIYEDDHTAEKAYEEICEEQRDPPGFRLPVGRCCNH
;
A
#
# COMPACT_ATOMS: atom_id res chain seq x y z
N MET A 1 6.09 -4.42 20.31
CA MET A 1 6.84 -3.65 19.29
C MET A 1 6.17 -3.85 17.93
N PHE A 2 6.10 -2.82 17.09
CA PHE A 2 5.50 -2.90 15.75
C PHE A 2 6.57 -2.70 14.68
N TYR A 3 6.52 -3.50 13.64
CA TYR A 3 7.34 -3.36 12.45
C TYR A 3 6.44 -3.00 11.27
N TYR A 4 6.80 -1.96 10.55
CA TYR A 4 6.11 -1.57 9.33
C TYR A 4 6.86 -2.12 8.12
N VAL A 5 6.20 -2.94 7.34
CA VAL A 5 6.71 -3.45 6.08
C VAL A 5 5.87 -2.86 4.97
N ARG A 6 6.49 -2.09 4.08
CA ARG A 6 5.83 -1.61 2.88
C ARG A 6 5.59 -2.79 1.94
N HIS A 7 4.43 -2.81 1.27
CA HIS A 7 4.20 -3.78 0.20
C HIS A 7 5.29 -3.71 -0.87
N GLY A 8 5.50 -4.80 -1.61
CA GLY A 8 6.42 -4.83 -2.74
C GLY A 8 5.95 -3.95 -3.91
N GLU A 9 6.82 -3.77 -4.89
CA GLU A 9 6.47 -3.07 -6.12
C GLU A 9 5.19 -3.64 -6.72
N THR A 10 4.28 -2.76 -7.13
CA THR A 10 2.96 -3.11 -7.65
C THR A 10 2.96 -3.02 -9.17
N ASP A 11 2.32 -3.97 -9.82
CA ASP A 11 2.08 -3.95 -11.26
C ASP A 11 0.75 -3.28 -11.57
N TYR A 12 0.81 -2.05 -12.07
CA TYR A 12 -0.35 -1.26 -12.46
C TYR A 12 -0.68 -1.33 -13.95
N THR A 13 -0.05 -2.21 -14.72
CA THR A 13 -0.21 -2.27 -16.18
C THR A 13 -1.64 -2.52 -16.63
N GLU A 14 -2.42 -3.26 -15.84
CA GLU A 14 -3.81 -3.60 -16.13
C GLU A 14 -4.84 -2.80 -15.32
N ARG A 15 -4.43 -1.77 -14.60
CA ARG A 15 -5.35 -1.01 -13.73
C ARG A 15 -6.55 -0.38 -14.45
N GLY A 16 -6.41 -0.08 -15.74
CA GLY A 16 -7.44 0.51 -16.58
C GLY A 16 -8.24 -0.50 -17.42
N THR A 17 -8.02 -1.80 -17.23
CA THR A 17 -8.73 -2.84 -17.99
C THR A 17 -10.16 -3.03 -17.48
N LYS A 18 -10.98 -3.74 -18.25
CA LYS A 18 -12.38 -4.03 -17.87
C LYS A 18 -12.50 -4.78 -16.54
N ILE A 19 -11.52 -5.63 -16.20
CA ILE A 19 -11.50 -6.41 -14.95
C ILE A 19 -11.31 -5.48 -13.75
N TYR A 20 -10.53 -4.43 -13.92
CA TYR A 20 -10.17 -3.52 -12.84
C TYR A 20 -10.92 -2.18 -12.89
N GLN A 21 -11.88 -2.04 -13.77
CA GLN A 21 -12.59 -0.77 -13.95
C GLN A 21 -13.06 -0.17 -12.62
N GLY A 22 -12.53 1.00 -12.27
CA GLY A 22 -12.81 1.69 -11.03
C GLY A 22 -12.09 1.15 -9.79
N HIS A 23 -11.43 0.02 -9.88
CA HIS A 23 -10.75 -0.63 -8.77
C HIS A 23 -9.30 -1.02 -9.09
N GLY A 24 -8.78 -0.61 -10.24
CA GLY A 24 -7.49 -1.06 -10.75
C GLY A 24 -6.32 -0.83 -9.80
N THR A 25 -6.30 0.32 -9.13
CA THR A 25 -5.27 0.64 -8.14
C THR A 25 -5.34 -0.28 -6.92
N ASN A 26 -6.55 -0.57 -6.43
CA ASN A 26 -6.74 -1.38 -5.21
C ASN A 26 -6.55 -2.88 -5.46
N LEU A 27 -6.87 -3.34 -6.67
CA LEU A 27 -6.79 -4.74 -7.08
C LEU A 27 -5.47 -5.10 -7.78
N ALA A 28 -4.62 -4.11 -8.09
CA ALA A 28 -3.36 -4.34 -8.75
C ALA A 28 -2.43 -5.26 -7.93
N PRO A 29 -1.89 -6.31 -8.56
CA PRO A 29 -1.03 -7.29 -7.90
C PRO A 29 0.40 -6.78 -7.76
N LEU A 30 1.22 -7.50 -7.01
CA LEU A 30 2.65 -7.29 -7.00
C LEU A 30 3.26 -7.66 -8.36
N SER A 31 4.29 -6.90 -8.76
CA SER A 31 5.19 -7.32 -9.85
C SER A 31 6.10 -8.47 -9.40
N GLU A 32 6.75 -9.13 -10.36
CA GLU A 32 7.78 -10.14 -10.05
C GLU A 32 8.90 -9.54 -9.17
N THR A 33 9.30 -8.30 -9.45
CA THR A 33 10.26 -7.57 -8.62
C THR A 33 9.72 -7.37 -7.21
N GLY A 34 8.45 -6.98 -7.06
CA GLY A 34 7.80 -6.81 -5.77
C GLY A 34 7.74 -8.07 -4.94
N ILE A 35 7.45 -9.21 -5.57
CA ILE A 35 7.49 -10.53 -4.92
C ILE A 35 8.89 -10.81 -4.38
N GLY A 36 9.93 -10.56 -5.18
CA GLY A 36 11.33 -10.72 -4.76
C GLY A 36 11.71 -9.80 -3.59
N GLN A 37 11.23 -8.56 -3.59
CA GLN A 37 11.46 -7.60 -2.51
C GLN A 37 10.89 -8.12 -1.18
N ILE A 38 9.67 -8.65 -1.17
CA ILE A 38 9.04 -9.16 0.05
C ILE A 38 9.71 -10.45 0.53
N LYS A 39 10.08 -11.36 -0.38
CA LYS A 39 10.87 -12.55 0.00
C LYS A 39 12.20 -12.18 0.65
N LYS A 40 12.84 -11.12 0.17
CA LYS A 40 14.06 -10.59 0.79
C LYS A 40 13.77 -10.00 2.17
N ALA A 41 12.72 -9.20 2.30
CA ALA A 41 12.31 -8.61 3.58
C ALA A 41 11.98 -9.67 4.63
N ALA A 42 11.39 -10.79 4.24
CA ALA A 42 11.07 -11.90 5.14
C ALA A 42 12.30 -12.50 5.85
N LYS A 43 13.50 -12.28 5.31
CA LYS A 43 14.76 -12.75 5.90
C LYS A 43 15.32 -11.80 6.96
N ASP A 44 14.67 -10.65 7.19
CA ASP A 44 15.12 -9.71 8.22
C ASP A 44 14.93 -10.33 9.61
N ASN A 45 16.00 -10.36 10.39
CA ASN A 45 15.99 -10.96 11.72
C ASN A 45 14.99 -10.30 12.67
N ARG A 46 14.68 -9.03 12.47
CA ARG A 46 13.72 -8.29 13.30
C ARG A 46 12.31 -8.87 13.17
N LEU A 47 11.96 -9.42 12.03
CA LEU A 47 10.65 -10.01 11.79
C LEU A 47 10.48 -11.40 12.41
N GLN A 48 11.58 -12.05 12.82
CA GLN A 48 11.52 -13.39 13.44
C GLN A 48 10.82 -13.39 14.81
N GLU A 49 10.77 -12.22 15.47
CA GLU A 49 10.07 -12.06 16.76
C GLU A 49 8.58 -11.70 16.59
N ALA A 50 8.13 -11.47 15.38
CA ALA A 50 6.73 -11.17 15.11
C ALA A 50 5.84 -12.38 15.40
N ASN A 51 4.63 -12.13 15.87
CA ASN A 51 3.65 -13.17 16.20
C ASN A 51 2.33 -13.05 15.43
N LEU A 52 2.16 -11.98 14.67
CA LEU A 52 0.97 -11.71 13.88
C LEU A 52 1.31 -10.75 12.74
N ILE A 53 0.67 -10.94 11.60
CA ILE A 53 0.72 -10.01 10.48
C ILE A 53 -0.64 -9.30 10.38
N LEU A 54 -0.62 -7.97 10.47
CA LEU A 54 -1.77 -7.12 10.13
C LEU A 54 -1.55 -6.53 8.74
N CYS A 55 -2.53 -6.60 7.87
CA CYS A 55 -2.46 -5.99 6.56
C CYS A 55 -3.77 -5.33 6.14
N SER A 56 -3.68 -4.40 5.21
CA SER A 56 -4.86 -3.83 4.56
C SER A 56 -5.49 -4.81 3.58
N SER A 57 -6.69 -4.49 3.10
CA SER A 57 -7.42 -5.31 2.12
C SER A 57 -6.95 -5.17 0.68
N TYR A 58 -6.02 -4.26 0.38
CA TYR A 58 -5.50 -4.10 -0.98
C TYR A 58 -4.72 -5.32 -1.45
N THR A 59 -4.89 -5.71 -2.71
CA THR A 59 -4.26 -6.91 -3.27
C THR A 59 -2.75 -6.92 -3.04
N ARG A 60 -2.05 -5.83 -3.29
CA ARG A 60 -0.60 -5.71 -3.06
C ARG A 60 -0.19 -5.96 -1.61
N ALA A 61 -1.01 -5.51 -0.67
CA ALA A 61 -0.75 -5.70 0.76
C ALA A 61 -1.03 -7.15 1.19
N VAL A 62 -2.14 -7.72 0.74
CA VAL A 62 -2.51 -9.12 1.02
C VAL A 62 -1.49 -10.08 0.42
N GLN A 63 -1.04 -9.85 -0.82
CA GLN A 63 0.02 -10.67 -1.41
C GLN A 63 1.34 -10.57 -0.65
N SER A 64 1.73 -9.36 -0.24
CA SER A 64 2.92 -9.17 0.58
C SER A 64 2.80 -9.90 1.93
N ALA A 65 1.64 -9.79 2.58
CA ALA A 65 1.36 -10.49 3.83
C ALA A 65 1.37 -12.02 3.65
N ALA A 66 0.83 -12.54 2.54
CA ALA A 66 0.84 -13.96 2.24
C ALA A 66 2.27 -14.51 2.06
N ILE A 67 3.15 -13.77 1.41
CA ILE A 67 4.56 -14.15 1.27
C ILE A 67 5.24 -14.17 2.64
N LEU A 68 5.06 -13.11 3.45
CA LEU A 68 5.60 -13.05 4.80
C LEU A 68 5.06 -14.18 5.69
N SER A 69 3.76 -14.44 5.63
CA SER A 69 3.11 -15.52 6.38
C SER A 69 3.71 -16.89 6.05
N LYS A 70 3.93 -17.16 4.76
CA LYS A 70 4.54 -18.42 4.32
C LYS A 70 5.98 -18.59 4.84
N GLU A 71 6.77 -17.50 4.80
CA GLU A 71 8.18 -17.55 5.20
C GLU A 71 8.37 -17.55 6.73
N LEU A 72 7.49 -16.86 7.47
CA LEU A 72 7.61 -16.68 8.91
C LEU A 72 6.69 -17.62 9.72
N GLY A 73 5.76 -18.30 9.07
CA GLY A 73 4.79 -19.16 9.75
C GLY A 73 3.77 -18.41 10.61
N LEU A 74 3.40 -17.18 10.22
CA LEU A 74 2.53 -16.30 10.98
C LEU A 74 1.12 -16.22 10.41
N GLU A 75 0.15 -16.04 11.29
CA GLU A 75 -1.24 -15.75 10.93
C GLU A 75 -1.35 -14.34 10.32
N ILE A 76 -2.25 -14.19 9.35
CA ILE A 76 -2.62 -12.90 8.77
C ILE A 76 -3.98 -12.48 9.31
N ARG A 77 -4.08 -11.21 9.72
CA ARG A 77 -5.34 -10.55 10.00
C ARG A 77 -5.49 -9.36 9.08
N ILE A 78 -6.58 -9.36 8.32
CA ILE A 78 -6.92 -8.23 7.44
C ILE A 78 -7.66 -7.19 8.26
N GLU A 79 -7.17 -5.94 8.21
CA GLU A 79 -7.76 -4.80 8.87
C GLU A 79 -8.12 -3.74 7.83
N THR A 80 -9.41 -3.53 7.63
CA THR A 80 -9.93 -2.64 6.58
C THR A 80 -9.63 -1.17 6.86
N ASP A 81 -9.47 -0.80 8.13
CA ASP A 81 -9.11 0.57 8.51
C ASP A 81 -7.67 0.94 8.17
N LEU A 82 -6.84 -0.03 7.78
CA LEU A 82 -5.50 0.19 7.24
C LEU A 82 -5.52 0.52 5.75
N HIS A 83 -6.52 1.27 5.28
CA HIS A 83 -6.59 1.71 3.89
C HIS A 83 -5.74 2.96 3.66
N GLU A 84 -5.33 3.15 2.41
CA GLU A 84 -4.71 4.39 1.97
C GLU A 84 -5.76 5.48 1.76
N TRP A 85 -5.26 6.67 1.46
CA TRP A 85 -6.11 7.78 1.05
C TRP A 85 -7.10 7.36 -0.06
N VAL A 86 -8.32 7.85 0.04
CA VAL A 86 -9.38 7.67 -0.96
C VAL A 86 -9.81 9.03 -1.51
N ALA A 87 -10.17 9.05 -2.79
CA ALA A 87 -10.52 10.29 -3.49
C ALA A 87 -11.80 10.95 -2.94
N ASN A 88 -12.71 10.15 -2.37
CA ASN A 88 -13.89 10.66 -1.68
C ASN A 88 -14.36 9.69 -0.58
N ASP A 89 -15.00 10.23 0.44
CA ASP A 89 -15.46 9.46 1.61
C ASP A 89 -16.70 8.60 1.32
N LEU A 90 -17.34 8.82 0.18
CA LEU A 90 -18.52 8.07 -0.22
C LEU A 90 -18.18 6.79 -0.97
N TYR A 91 -16.91 6.55 -1.25
CA TYR A 91 -16.42 5.40 -2.05
C TYR A 91 -17.06 5.30 -3.43
N ILE A 92 -17.48 6.43 -3.99
CA ILE A 92 -17.99 6.51 -5.36
C ILE A 92 -16.79 6.41 -6.30
N TYR A 93 -16.94 5.60 -7.35
CA TYR A 93 -15.91 5.49 -8.36
C TYR A 93 -15.64 6.86 -9.00
N GLU A 94 -14.38 7.18 -9.10
CA GLU A 94 -13.87 8.29 -9.88
C GLU A 94 -12.82 7.79 -10.87
N ASP A 95 -12.74 8.42 -12.03
CA ASP A 95 -11.69 8.10 -12.98
C ASP A 95 -10.31 8.50 -12.44
N ASP A 96 -9.27 7.87 -12.99
CA ASP A 96 -7.89 8.06 -12.52
C ASP A 96 -7.46 9.53 -12.56
N HIS A 97 -7.90 10.28 -13.57
CA HIS A 97 -7.52 11.69 -13.70
C HIS A 97 -8.13 12.55 -12.58
N THR A 98 -9.41 12.33 -12.26
CA THR A 98 -10.10 13.04 -11.18
C THR A 98 -9.48 12.71 -9.83
N ALA A 99 -9.15 11.44 -9.60
CA ALA A 99 -8.49 10.99 -8.38
C ALA A 99 -7.07 11.55 -8.23
N GLU A 100 -6.28 11.60 -9.31
CA GLU A 100 -4.94 12.21 -9.32
C GLU A 100 -5.01 13.69 -8.98
N LYS A 101 -5.94 14.43 -9.57
CA LYS A 101 -6.11 15.85 -9.29
C LYS A 101 -6.49 16.12 -7.84
N ALA A 102 -7.43 15.36 -7.29
CA ALA A 102 -7.82 15.48 -5.89
C ALA A 102 -6.65 15.14 -4.94
N TYR A 103 -5.81 14.17 -5.30
CA TYR A 103 -4.60 13.83 -4.55
C TYR A 103 -3.56 14.97 -4.58
N GLU A 104 -3.35 15.60 -5.74
CA GLU A 104 -2.45 16.75 -5.87
C GLU A 104 -2.93 17.93 -5.02
N GLU A 105 -4.24 18.24 -5.03
CA GLU A 105 -4.84 19.29 -4.21
C GLU A 105 -4.59 19.04 -2.71
N ILE A 106 -4.80 17.82 -2.21
CA ILE A 106 -4.53 17.46 -0.81
C ILE A 106 -3.05 17.57 -0.48
N CYS A 107 -2.17 17.11 -1.38
CA CYS A 107 -0.73 17.26 -1.18
C CYS A 107 -0.29 18.72 -1.13
N GLU A 108 -0.96 19.61 -1.86
CA GLU A 108 -0.71 21.04 -1.81
C GLU A 108 -1.21 21.68 -0.52
N GLU A 109 -2.39 21.29 -0.04
CA GLU A 109 -2.95 21.78 1.23
C GLU A 109 -2.15 21.32 2.46
N GLN A 110 -1.55 20.13 2.39
CA GLN A 110 -0.71 19.57 3.45
C GLN A 110 0.75 20.04 3.38
N ARG A 111 1.12 20.89 2.41
CA ARG A 111 2.42 21.54 2.43
C ARG A 111 2.51 22.43 3.65
N ASP A 112 3.47 22.10 4.51
CA ASP A 112 3.70 22.76 5.78
C ASP A 112 3.72 24.28 5.69
N PRO A 113 3.08 24.97 6.62
CA PRO A 113 3.28 26.40 6.75
C PRO A 113 4.77 26.70 7.00
N PRO A 114 5.27 27.86 6.56
CA PRO A 114 6.67 28.23 6.69
C PRO A 114 7.14 28.09 8.14
N GLY A 115 8.06 27.16 8.41
CA GLY A 115 8.66 26.94 9.72
C GLY A 115 8.36 25.61 10.40
N PHE A 116 7.46 24.78 9.89
CA PHE A 116 7.18 23.44 10.39
C PHE A 116 7.76 22.39 9.46
N ARG A 117 8.78 21.67 9.87
CA ARG A 117 9.29 20.49 9.16
C ARG A 117 8.88 19.24 9.91
N LEU A 118 7.90 18.53 9.40
CA LEU A 118 7.76 17.12 9.76
C LEU A 118 8.99 16.36 9.23
N PRO A 119 9.51 15.38 9.98
CA PRO A 119 10.51 14.48 9.44
C PRO A 119 9.88 13.83 8.20
N VAL A 120 10.52 14.04 7.06
CA VAL A 120 10.05 13.72 5.73
C VAL A 120 9.70 12.24 5.63
N GLY A 121 8.47 11.91 5.93
CA GLY A 121 7.80 10.77 5.35
C GLY A 121 7.39 11.20 3.95
N ARG A 122 8.06 10.70 2.94
CA ARG A 122 7.82 11.08 1.55
C ARG A 122 6.40 10.73 1.14
N CYS A 123 5.51 11.72 1.16
CA CYS A 123 4.45 11.78 0.18
C CYS A 123 5.11 12.07 -1.16
N CYS A 124 4.77 11.35 -2.18
CA CYS A 124 5.26 11.53 -3.55
C CYS A 124 6.70 11.07 -3.82
N ASN A 125 6.86 9.79 -4.05
CA ASN A 125 7.77 9.27 -5.06
C ASN A 125 7.19 7.96 -5.60
N HIS A 126 6.59 8.09 -6.75
CA HIS A 126 6.38 6.95 -7.65
C HIS A 126 7.71 6.48 -8.20
#